data_2b7330955c7aad723fb6266092623183
#
_entry.id   2b7330955c7aad723fb6266092623183
#
_cell.length_a   1.000
_cell.length_b   1.000
_cell.length_c   1.000
_cell.angle_alpha   90.00
_cell.angle_beta   90.00
_cell.angle_gamma   90.00
#
_symmetry.space_group_name_H-M   'P 1'
#
loop_
_entity.id
_entity.type
_entity.pdbx_description
1 polymer ?
#
loop_
_entity_poly.entity_id
_entity_poly.type
_entity_poly.pdbx_seq_one_letter_code
_entity_poly.pdbx_strand_id
1 'polypeptide(L)'
;MSSKHKWAALMELLWQRISHYRSPVLATAVVFQLLVLMSIVAGHYSDIARGQSVLLKVIPVDPRDLFRGDYVILSYEFSRELPRKTSSDYRSLTGREIFIPLVPAADGQHYRSGGATWTKPESGLFLKGWVDADGRHEFGIDQFFVQEGKGLMYE
;
A
#
# COMPACT_ATOMS: atom_id res chain seq x y z
N MET A 1 17.40 -62.05 -10.41
CA MET A 1 18.37 -60.93 -10.43
C MET A 1 18.15 -59.89 -11.58
N SER A 2 17.01 -59.88 -12.28
CA SER A 2 16.85 -59.06 -13.53
C SER A 2 15.99 -57.79 -13.38
N SER A 3 15.26 -57.62 -12.29
CA SER A 3 14.33 -56.47 -12.17
C SER A 3 15.04 -55.17 -11.81
N LYS A 4 16.04 -55.21 -10.92
CA LYS A 4 16.74 -53.99 -10.44
C LYS A 4 17.50 -53.24 -11.54
N HIS A 5 18.06 -53.94 -12.50
CA HIS A 5 18.79 -53.30 -13.62
C HIS A 5 17.85 -52.58 -14.60
N LYS A 6 16.65 -53.09 -14.78
CA LYS A 6 15.66 -52.43 -15.66
C LYS A 6 15.15 -51.10 -15.07
N TRP A 7 14.94 -51.04 -13.76
CA TRP A 7 14.54 -49.80 -13.07
C TRP A 7 15.64 -48.78 -13.06
N ALA A 8 16.91 -49.18 -12.89
CA ALA A 8 18.03 -48.25 -12.95
C ALA A 8 18.20 -47.61 -14.33
N ALA A 9 18.13 -48.42 -15.41
CA ALA A 9 18.17 -47.90 -16.78
C ALA A 9 17.00 -46.95 -17.13
N LEU A 10 15.82 -47.25 -16.62
CA LEU A 10 14.64 -46.43 -16.84
C LEU A 10 14.72 -45.07 -16.11
N MET A 11 15.25 -45.08 -14.87
CA MET A 11 15.54 -43.89 -14.11
C MET A 11 16.63 -43.02 -14.75
N GLU A 12 17.63 -43.62 -15.33
CA GLU A 12 18.72 -42.92 -16.01
C GLU A 12 18.24 -42.24 -17.30
N LEU A 13 17.41 -42.91 -18.09
CA LEU A 13 16.77 -42.35 -19.27
C LEU A 13 15.82 -41.20 -18.93
N LEU A 14 15.03 -41.32 -17.88
CA LEU A 14 14.18 -40.27 -17.37
C LEU A 14 14.99 -39.07 -16.88
N TRP A 15 16.08 -39.33 -16.15
CA TRP A 15 16.99 -38.30 -15.65
C TRP A 15 17.66 -37.50 -16.77
N GLN A 16 18.14 -38.18 -17.81
CA GLN A 16 18.72 -37.52 -18.97
C GLN A 16 17.70 -36.67 -19.75
N ARG A 17 16.48 -37.16 -19.88
CA ARG A 17 15.41 -36.39 -20.54
C ARG A 17 15.01 -35.16 -19.73
N ILE A 18 14.89 -35.28 -18.40
CA ILE A 18 14.57 -34.17 -17.51
C ILE A 18 15.72 -33.14 -17.46
N SER A 19 17.00 -33.60 -17.49
CA SER A 19 18.16 -32.70 -17.48
C SER A 19 18.23 -31.80 -18.70
N HIS A 20 17.82 -32.29 -19.85
CA HIS A 20 17.82 -31.51 -21.10
C HIS A 20 16.79 -30.35 -21.09
N TYR A 21 15.66 -30.53 -20.38
CA TYR A 21 14.62 -29.51 -20.27
C TYR A 21 14.80 -28.60 -19.05
N ARG A 22 15.72 -28.87 -18.15
CA ARG A 22 15.94 -28.04 -16.94
C ARG A 22 16.34 -26.62 -17.28
N SER A 23 17.27 -26.44 -18.19
CA SER A 23 17.77 -25.14 -18.59
C SER A 23 16.68 -24.25 -19.24
N PRO A 24 15.95 -24.71 -20.24
CA PRO A 24 14.89 -23.89 -20.83
C PRO A 24 13.72 -23.65 -19.86
N VAL A 25 13.35 -24.62 -19.02
CA VAL A 25 12.29 -24.44 -18.01
C VAL A 25 12.70 -23.39 -16.98
N LEU A 26 13.93 -23.43 -16.46
CA LEU A 26 14.43 -22.42 -15.55
C LEU A 26 14.50 -21.04 -16.21
N ALA A 27 14.99 -20.97 -17.44
CA ALA A 27 15.02 -19.71 -18.18
C ALA A 27 13.61 -19.13 -18.39
N THR A 28 12.65 -19.96 -18.75
CA THR A 28 11.25 -19.52 -18.89
C THR A 28 10.67 -19.06 -17.57
N ALA A 29 10.93 -19.77 -16.47
CA ALA A 29 10.47 -19.36 -15.14
C ALA A 29 11.07 -18.01 -14.72
N VAL A 30 12.37 -17.79 -14.96
CA VAL A 30 13.03 -16.52 -14.66
C VAL A 30 12.45 -15.39 -15.51
N VAL A 31 12.28 -15.61 -16.81
CA VAL A 31 11.66 -14.59 -17.70
C VAL A 31 10.23 -14.27 -17.25
N PHE A 32 9.44 -15.28 -16.92
CA PHE A 32 8.09 -15.09 -16.40
C PHE A 32 8.08 -14.27 -15.11
N GLN A 33 8.99 -14.60 -14.18
CA GLN A 33 9.12 -13.84 -12.91
C GLN A 33 9.51 -12.39 -13.15
N LEU A 34 10.44 -12.13 -14.07
CA LEU A 34 10.84 -10.76 -14.44
C LEU A 34 9.67 -9.99 -15.06
N LEU A 35 8.88 -10.62 -15.92
CA LEU A 35 7.69 -10.00 -16.52
C LEU A 35 6.65 -9.63 -15.46
N VAL A 36 6.41 -10.51 -14.48
CA VAL A 36 5.51 -10.21 -13.36
C VAL A 36 6.02 -9.02 -12.55
N LEU A 37 7.31 -9.00 -12.18
CA LEU A 37 7.91 -7.89 -11.45
C LEU A 37 7.83 -6.57 -12.24
N MET A 38 8.16 -6.60 -13.52
CA MET A 38 8.06 -5.43 -14.39
C MET A 38 6.61 -4.92 -14.49
N SER A 39 5.64 -5.81 -14.57
CA SER A 39 4.21 -5.47 -14.60
C SER A 39 3.78 -4.74 -13.32
N ILE A 40 4.22 -5.21 -12.16
CA ILE A 40 3.92 -4.57 -10.87
C ILE A 40 4.54 -3.17 -10.81
N VAL A 41 5.82 -3.06 -11.16
CA VAL A 41 6.52 -1.76 -11.18
C VAL A 41 5.87 -0.79 -12.15
N ALA A 42 5.54 -1.25 -13.36
CA ALA A 42 4.88 -0.42 -14.37
C ALA A 42 3.49 0.06 -13.92
N GLY A 43 2.74 -0.79 -13.22
CA GLY A 43 1.46 -0.42 -12.61
C GLY A 43 1.63 0.73 -11.61
N HIS A 44 2.49 0.56 -10.62
CA HIS A 44 2.75 1.61 -9.61
C HIS A 44 3.30 2.90 -10.21
N TYR A 45 4.22 2.80 -11.17
CA TYR A 45 4.74 3.98 -11.86
C TYR A 45 3.66 4.74 -12.63
N SER A 46 2.76 4.01 -13.29
CA SER A 46 1.62 4.60 -14.00
C SER A 46 0.66 5.34 -13.06
N ASP A 47 0.41 4.80 -11.87
CA ASP A 47 -0.45 5.43 -10.88
C ASP A 47 0.18 6.74 -10.36
N ILE A 48 1.47 6.72 -10.06
CA ILE A 48 2.22 7.92 -9.63
C ILE A 48 2.28 8.96 -10.75
N ALA A 49 2.56 8.54 -11.99
CA ALA A 49 2.69 9.46 -13.12
C ALA A 49 1.38 10.14 -13.52
N ARG A 50 0.24 9.49 -13.24
CA ARG A 50 -1.10 10.04 -13.48
C ARG A 50 -1.67 10.76 -12.26
N GLY A 51 -1.04 10.61 -11.10
CA GLY A 51 -1.45 11.24 -9.86
C GLY A 51 -1.29 12.76 -9.93
N GLN A 52 -2.20 13.46 -9.29
CA GLN A 52 -2.11 14.90 -9.09
C GLN A 52 -1.54 15.19 -7.70
N SER A 53 -0.48 16.00 -7.62
CA SER A 53 0.06 16.46 -6.34
C SER A 53 -0.91 17.42 -5.68
N VAL A 54 -1.24 17.17 -4.42
CA VAL A 54 -2.09 18.04 -3.62
C VAL A 54 -1.36 18.41 -2.32
N LEU A 55 -1.50 19.66 -1.90
CA LEU A 55 -1.00 20.14 -0.63
C LEU A 55 -2.13 20.08 0.40
N LEU A 56 -1.93 19.31 1.46
CA LEU A 56 -2.85 19.20 2.58
C LEU A 56 -2.26 19.88 3.80
N LYS A 57 -3.09 20.61 4.54
CA LYS A 57 -2.67 21.21 5.81
C LYS A 57 -2.55 20.14 6.88
N VAL A 58 -1.36 20.05 7.44
CA VAL A 58 -1.02 19.09 8.49
C VAL A 58 -0.95 19.80 9.84
N ILE A 59 -1.42 19.13 10.88
CA ILE A 59 -1.24 19.56 12.26
C ILE A 59 -0.20 18.60 12.84
N PRO A 60 1.01 19.08 13.21
CA PRO A 60 2.03 18.21 13.78
C PRO A 60 1.52 17.64 15.11
N VAL A 61 1.71 16.35 15.29
CA VAL A 61 1.46 15.64 16.55
C VAL A 61 2.79 15.06 16.98
N ASP A 62 3.27 15.41 18.16
CA ASP A 62 4.53 14.92 18.72
C ASP A 62 4.38 13.47 19.25
N PRO A 63 4.80 12.45 18.53
CA PRO A 63 4.87 11.10 19.04
C PRO A 63 6.32 10.75 19.33
N ARG A 64 6.72 10.86 20.59
CA ARG A 64 8.00 10.33 21.03
C ARG A 64 7.87 8.84 21.31
N ASP A 65 8.22 8.01 20.34
CA ASP A 65 8.41 6.58 20.58
C ASP A 65 9.91 6.27 20.58
N LEU A 66 10.45 6.01 21.76
CA LEU A 66 11.87 5.72 22.00
C LEU A 66 12.37 4.43 21.30
N PHE A 67 11.48 3.59 20.75
CA PHE A 67 11.81 2.28 20.22
C PHE A 67 11.65 2.12 18.71
N ARG A 68 11.02 3.07 18.03
CA ARG A 68 10.71 2.97 16.59
C ARG A 68 11.50 3.89 15.66
N GLY A 69 12.43 4.69 16.22
CA GLY A 69 13.12 5.74 15.47
C GLY A 69 12.25 6.99 15.32
N ASP A 70 12.81 8.04 14.71
CA ASP A 70 12.10 9.30 14.49
C ASP A 70 11.07 9.13 13.36
N TYR A 71 9.80 9.15 13.71
CA TYR A 71 8.70 9.23 12.74
C TYR A 71 7.76 10.36 13.16
N VAL A 72 7.22 11.03 12.20
CA VAL A 72 6.24 12.09 12.43
C VAL A 72 4.85 11.52 12.14
N ILE A 73 3.96 11.56 13.13
CA ILE A 73 2.54 11.30 12.91
C ILE A 73 1.93 12.58 12.36
N LEU A 74 1.38 12.47 11.17
CA LEU A 74 0.68 13.57 10.52
C LEU A 74 -0.80 13.50 10.89
N SER A 75 -1.28 14.47 11.65
CA SER A 75 -2.72 14.66 11.85
C SER A 75 -3.22 15.69 10.86
N TYR A 76 -4.15 15.28 10.03
CA TYR A 76 -4.79 16.18 9.08
C TYR A 76 -5.98 16.86 9.72
N GLU A 77 -6.29 18.07 9.28
CA GLU A 77 -7.44 18.84 9.77
C GLU A 77 -8.75 18.03 9.63
N PHE A 78 -8.91 17.30 8.55
CA PHE A 78 -10.06 16.45 8.30
C PHE A 78 -10.16 15.22 9.22
N SER A 79 -9.08 14.76 9.83
CA SER A 79 -9.10 13.63 10.77
C SER A 79 -9.94 13.94 12.02
N ARG A 80 -10.16 15.21 12.33
CA ARG A 80 -11.00 15.67 13.45
C ARG A 80 -12.48 15.78 13.08
N GLU A 81 -12.79 15.94 11.81
CA GLU A 81 -14.15 16.08 11.27
C GLU A 81 -14.85 14.73 11.04
N LEU A 82 -14.07 13.64 11.10
CA LEU A 82 -14.61 12.31 10.91
C LEU A 82 -15.56 11.94 12.04
N PRO A 83 -16.75 11.41 11.72
CA PRO A 83 -17.72 11.05 12.73
C PRO A 83 -17.16 9.97 13.65
N ARG A 84 -16.89 10.35 14.89
CA ARG A 84 -16.57 9.39 15.97
C ARG A 84 -17.85 8.63 16.29
N LYS A 85 -17.93 7.39 15.83
CA LYS A 85 -19.06 6.53 16.16
C LYS A 85 -18.85 5.78 17.46
N THR A 86 -19.93 5.43 18.11
CA THR A 86 -19.96 4.65 19.36
C THR A 86 -19.42 3.24 19.10
N SER A 87 -18.74 2.66 20.08
CA SER A 87 -18.01 1.38 20.00
C SER A 87 -18.78 0.16 19.48
N SER A 88 -20.11 0.19 19.43
CA SER A 88 -20.94 -0.88 18.88
C SER A 88 -20.96 -0.95 17.35
N ASP A 89 -20.67 0.16 16.67
CA ASP A 89 -20.80 0.25 15.21
C ASP A 89 -19.48 -0.10 14.46
N TYR A 90 -18.34 -0.11 15.15
CA TYR A 90 -17.03 -0.27 14.50
C TYR A 90 -16.85 -1.63 13.81
N ARG A 91 -17.34 -2.71 14.41
CA ARG A 91 -17.22 -4.05 13.83
C ARG A 91 -17.95 -4.20 12.50
N SER A 92 -19.02 -3.44 12.29
CA SER A 92 -19.77 -3.46 11.03
C SER A 92 -19.13 -2.61 9.93
N LEU A 93 -18.18 -1.73 10.31
CA LEU A 93 -17.52 -0.79 9.40
C LEU A 93 -16.08 -1.19 9.06
N THR A 94 -15.50 -2.14 9.77
CA THR A 94 -14.13 -2.63 9.50
C THR A 94 -13.97 -3.05 8.04
N GLY A 95 -12.94 -2.54 7.38
CA GLY A 95 -12.66 -2.77 5.97
C GLY A 95 -13.51 -1.95 5.01
N ARG A 96 -14.44 -1.15 5.50
CA ARG A 96 -15.26 -0.27 4.64
C ARG A 96 -14.43 0.92 4.15
N GLU A 97 -14.60 1.22 2.87
CA GLU A 97 -13.97 2.39 2.26
C GLU A 97 -14.65 3.68 2.70
N ILE A 98 -13.84 4.71 2.94
CA ILE A 98 -14.28 6.07 3.22
C ILE A 98 -13.61 7.01 2.22
N PHE A 99 -14.33 8.04 1.79
CA PHE A 99 -13.84 9.01 0.82
C PHE A 99 -13.96 10.41 1.41
N ILE A 100 -12.94 11.23 1.17
CA ILE A 100 -12.93 12.64 1.55
C ILE A 100 -12.73 13.46 0.28
N PRO A 101 -13.78 14.07 -0.26
CA PRO A 101 -13.63 15.02 -1.35
C PRO A 101 -12.71 16.17 -0.94
N LEU A 102 -11.83 16.58 -1.82
CA LEU A 102 -10.89 17.66 -1.60
C LEU A 102 -11.37 18.90 -2.35
N VAL A 103 -11.55 19.99 -1.61
CA VAL A 103 -11.92 21.29 -2.18
C VAL A 103 -10.76 22.27 -2.04
N PRO A 104 -10.51 23.13 -3.03
CA PRO A 104 -9.48 24.16 -2.92
C PRO A 104 -9.74 25.05 -1.72
N ALA A 105 -8.69 25.36 -0.95
CA ALA A 105 -8.76 26.33 0.12
C ALA A 105 -8.74 27.77 -0.44
N ALA A 106 -9.07 28.75 0.39
CA ALA A 106 -9.13 30.15 -0.01
C ALA A 106 -7.78 30.74 -0.45
N ASP A 107 -6.68 30.11 -0.08
CA ASP A 107 -5.32 30.49 -0.47
C ASP A 107 -4.92 30.03 -1.89
N GLY A 108 -5.74 29.20 -2.54
CA GLY A 108 -5.50 28.68 -3.88
C GLY A 108 -4.35 27.68 -3.98
N GLN A 109 -3.68 27.36 -2.88
CA GLN A 109 -2.52 26.43 -2.85
C GLN A 109 -2.83 25.12 -2.15
N HIS A 110 -3.58 25.18 -1.06
CA HIS A 110 -3.92 24.01 -0.25
C HIS A 110 -5.30 23.48 -0.60
N TYR A 111 -5.49 22.23 -0.26
CA TYR A 111 -6.80 21.59 -0.30
C TYR A 111 -7.28 21.31 1.13
N ARG A 112 -8.59 21.41 1.32
CA ARG A 112 -9.26 21.10 2.58
C ARG A 112 -10.32 20.03 2.37
N SER A 113 -10.79 19.44 3.45
CA SER A 113 -11.87 18.48 3.43
C SER A 113 -13.18 19.12 2.93
N GLY A 114 -13.87 18.43 2.05
CA GLY A 114 -15.25 18.72 1.66
C GLY A 114 -16.25 17.88 2.47
N GLY A 115 -15.80 17.19 3.53
CA GLY A 115 -16.61 16.31 4.36
C GLY A 115 -16.46 14.84 3.97
N ALA A 116 -16.46 13.95 4.97
CA ALA A 116 -16.32 12.53 4.77
C ALA A 116 -17.59 11.88 4.23
N THR A 117 -17.46 10.98 3.27
CA THR A 117 -18.58 10.25 2.68
C THR A 117 -18.23 8.76 2.50
N TRP A 118 -19.25 7.91 2.54
CA TRP A 118 -19.15 6.48 2.28
C TRP A 118 -19.33 6.12 0.80
N THR A 119 -19.69 7.10 0.00
CA THR A 119 -19.90 6.91 -1.44
C THR A 119 -18.78 7.57 -2.20
N LYS A 120 -18.20 6.84 -3.15
CA LYS A 120 -17.13 7.36 -4.00
C LYS A 120 -17.64 8.56 -4.79
N PRO A 121 -16.96 9.72 -4.73
CA PRO A 121 -17.30 10.88 -5.54
C PRO A 121 -17.20 10.56 -7.04
N GLU A 122 -18.16 11.01 -7.82
CA GLU A 122 -18.19 10.80 -9.27
C GLU A 122 -17.15 11.64 -10.00
N SER A 123 -16.75 12.76 -9.43
CA SER A 123 -15.78 13.68 -10.03
C SER A 123 -15.00 14.45 -8.98
N GLY A 124 -13.89 15.04 -9.37
CA GLY A 124 -13.04 15.85 -8.48
C GLY A 124 -11.95 15.01 -7.80
N LEU A 125 -11.13 15.69 -7.02
CA LEU A 125 -10.07 15.08 -6.22
C LEU A 125 -10.65 14.56 -4.90
N PHE A 126 -10.25 13.39 -4.49
CA PHE A 126 -10.64 12.82 -3.21
C PHE A 126 -9.53 11.95 -2.62
N LEU A 127 -9.49 11.87 -1.31
CA LEU A 127 -8.72 10.86 -0.58
C LEU A 127 -9.59 9.63 -0.38
N LYS A 128 -8.97 8.48 -0.55
CA LYS A 128 -9.56 7.17 -0.25
C LYS A 128 -8.88 6.62 0.99
N GLY A 129 -9.68 6.22 1.95
CA GLY A 129 -9.23 5.53 3.16
C GLY A 129 -10.09 4.31 3.46
N TRP A 130 -9.81 3.66 4.56
CA TRP A 130 -10.57 2.53 5.09
C TRP A 130 -10.66 2.60 6.60
N VAL A 131 -11.59 1.87 7.15
CA VAL A 131 -11.74 1.74 8.60
C VAL A 131 -10.98 0.51 9.07
N ASP A 132 -10.08 0.67 10.02
CA ASP A 132 -9.33 -0.45 10.63
C ASP A 132 -10.18 -1.23 11.65
N ALA A 133 -9.59 -2.27 12.26
CA ALA A 133 -10.25 -3.10 13.26
C ALA A 133 -10.56 -2.32 14.56
N ASP A 134 -9.84 -1.25 14.84
CA ASP A 134 -10.02 -0.38 16.00
C ASP A 134 -11.00 0.78 15.73
N GLY A 135 -11.55 0.83 14.52
CA GLY A 135 -12.48 1.86 14.09
C GLY A 135 -11.80 3.20 13.75
N ARG A 136 -10.48 3.19 13.54
CA ARG A 136 -9.73 4.36 13.07
C ARG A 136 -9.83 4.44 11.56
N HIS A 137 -9.76 5.63 11.06
CA HIS A 137 -9.76 5.89 9.62
C HIS A 137 -8.31 6.01 9.15
N GLU A 138 -7.90 5.10 8.27
CA GLU A 138 -6.55 5.05 7.70
C GLU A 138 -6.58 5.51 6.24
N PHE A 139 -5.72 6.45 5.90
CA PHE A 139 -5.59 7.01 4.55
C PHE A 139 -4.26 6.66 3.89
N GLY A 140 -3.38 5.93 4.59
CA GLY A 140 -2.06 5.55 4.08
C GLY A 140 -1.05 6.70 3.98
N ILE A 141 -1.40 7.88 4.51
CA ILE A 141 -0.56 9.09 4.53
C ILE A 141 -0.34 9.60 5.96
N ASP A 142 -0.73 8.82 6.96
CA ASP A 142 -0.75 9.23 8.36
C ASP A 142 0.62 9.22 9.02
N GLN A 143 1.60 8.56 8.43
CA GLN A 143 2.94 8.41 8.96
C GLN A 143 4.00 8.75 7.92
N PHE A 144 4.98 9.54 8.32
CA PHE A 144 6.14 9.86 7.51
C PHE A 144 7.42 9.55 8.29
N PHE A 145 8.23 8.66 7.74
CA PHE A 145 9.51 8.32 8.34
C PHE A 145 10.55 9.36 7.95
N VAL A 146 11.18 9.95 8.97
CA VAL A 146 12.26 10.92 8.80
C VAL A 146 13.58 10.29 9.20
N GLN A 147 14.68 10.88 8.74
CA GLN A 147 16.01 10.45 9.15
C GLN A 147 16.19 10.72 10.64
N GLU A 148 16.79 9.77 11.35
CA GLU A 148 17.07 9.86 12.78
C GLU A 148 17.75 11.19 13.14
N GLY A 149 17.26 11.87 14.17
CA GLY A 149 17.72 13.19 14.60
C GLY A 149 17.15 14.38 13.83
N LYS A 150 16.30 14.17 12.83
CA LYS A 150 15.69 15.27 12.06
C LYS A 150 14.19 15.48 12.32
N GLY A 151 13.59 14.73 13.25
CA GLY A 151 12.18 14.89 13.60
C GLY A 151 11.80 16.33 13.93
N LEU A 152 12.58 17.00 14.78
CA LEU A 152 12.40 18.41 15.18
C LEU A 152 12.40 19.45 14.03
N MET A 153 12.89 19.10 12.84
CA MET A 153 12.86 20.02 11.69
C MET A 153 11.53 20.05 10.97
N TYR A 154 10.65 19.09 11.28
CA TYR A 154 9.34 18.91 10.63
C TYR A 154 8.18 19.25 11.58
N GLU A 155 8.46 19.62 12.82
CA GLU A 155 7.55 20.18 13.81
C GLU A 155 7.48 21.72 13.66
#